data_6b7573ce887cabca98ea4863aaf5d833
#
_entry.id   6b7573ce887cabca98ea4863aaf5d833
#
_cell.length_a   1.000
_cell.length_b   1.000
_cell.length_c   1.000
_cell.angle_alpha   90.00
_cell.angle_beta   90.00
_cell.angle_gamma   90.00
#
_symmetry.space_group_name_H-M   'P 1'
#
loop_
_entity.id
_entity.type
_entity.pdbx_description
1 polymer ?
#
loop_
_entity_poly.entity_id
_entity_poly.type
_entity_poly.pdbx_seq_one_letter_code
_entity_poly.pdbx_strand_id
1 'polypeptide(L)'
;MKKMKTVPETTIFVGDQLFTDIWGAKKAGIDTYLVKPIHPKEEIQIVLKRYLERIVLYFYHRKMRNKTGPVIDGHTRTCGLIGNPVEHTKSPLIHNGLAELTGCNLTYVPFLVAEPGKLKEAVEGAFALNILGMNVTVPYKEKIMPYLKDVESLAAKIGAVNTLVRVEDGYAGYNTDMPGLYRAMVSDGIRIDGEDVILIGAGGVARAVAVMLAERAHHVYILNRTVEKAEVIAAEVNAYAGYEVATAKSIADYRTLPEKKYLAIQATNVGMHPHTEHAAIEEDDFYRMIHTGYDLIYNPEETLFMKKVKEQGGRAFNGLKMLLYQGIIAYELWNKTEITKEQAEEIYKRLKDA
;
A
#
# COMPACT_ATOMS: atom_id res chain seq x y z
N MET A 1 -48.47 10.64 -24.16
CA MET A 1 -47.69 11.17 -25.29
C MET A 1 -48.51 11.45 -26.52
N LYS A 2 -49.32 10.51 -27.06
CA LYS A 2 -50.16 10.81 -28.24
C LYS A 2 -51.06 12.06 -28.09
N LYS A 3 -51.60 12.33 -26.88
CA LYS A 3 -52.41 13.53 -26.60
C LYS A 3 -51.58 14.82 -26.50
N MET A 4 -50.29 14.76 -26.16
CA MET A 4 -49.42 15.92 -25.97
C MET A 4 -48.48 16.15 -27.17
N LYS A 5 -48.58 15.32 -28.23
CA LYS A 5 -47.71 15.37 -29.43
C LYS A 5 -46.19 15.39 -29.09
N THR A 6 -45.80 14.63 -28.08
CA THR A 6 -44.40 14.52 -27.64
C THR A 6 -43.85 13.11 -27.92
N VAL A 7 -42.53 12.98 -28.05
CA VAL A 7 -41.80 11.71 -28.24
C VAL A 7 -40.94 11.43 -26.99
N PRO A 8 -40.60 10.15 -26.72
CA PRO A 8 -39.83 9.79 -25.53
C PRO A 8 -38.55 10.59 -25.36
N GLU A 9 -37.81 10.83 -26.43
CA GLU A 9 -36.51 11.51 -26.47
C GLU A 9 -36.56 12.98 -26.08
N THR A 10 -37.74 13.61 -26.18
CA THR A 10 -37.95 15.02 -25.83
C THR A 10 -38.84 15.19 -24.61
N THR A 11 -39.08 14.09 -23.86
CA THR A 11 -39.98 14.08 -22.71
C THR A 11 -39.21 13.71 -21.46
N ILE A 12 -39.40 14.47 -20.38
CA ILE A 12 -38.89 14.13 -19.04
C ILE A 12 -40.09 13.81 -18.15
N PHE A 13 -39.99 12.73 -17.40
CA PHE A 13 -40.99 12.36 -16.39
C PHE A 13 -40.46 12.63 -14.99
N VAL A 14 -41.18 13.36 -14.17
CA VAL A 14 -40.84 13.64 -12.75
C VAL A 14 -41.87 12.94 -11.87
N GLY A 15 -41.41 12.08 -11.00
CA GLY A 15 -42.27 11.31 -10.09
C GLY A 15 -41.59 11.00 -8.78
N ASP A 16 -42.38 10.64 -7.78
CA ASP A 16 -41.92 10.41 -6.42
C ASP A 16 -41.94 8.92 -6.00
N GLN A 17 -42.46 8.04 -6.85
CA GLN A 17 -42.52 6.59 -6.63
C GLN A 17 -41.64 5.84 -7.59
N LEU A 18 -40.67 5.05 -7.04
CA LEU A 18 -39.68 4.32 -7.84
C LEU A 18 -40.35 3.24 -8.73
N PHE A 19 -41.25 2.44 -8.16
CA PHE A 19 -41.83 1.28 -8.85
C PHE A 19 -42.94 1.63 -9.84
N THR A 20 -43.69 2.68 -9.61
CA THR A 20 -44.79 3.09 -10.49
C THR A 20 -44.40 4.16 -11.49
N ASP A 21 -43.81 5.23 -11.00
CA ASP A 21 -43.52 6.42 -11.81
C ASP A 21 -42.23 6.22 -12.61
N ILE A 22 -41.12 6.00 -11.91
CA ILE A 22 -39.80 5.95 -12.54
C ILE A 22 -39.65 4.71 -13.43
N TRP A 23 -40.01 3.54 -12.91
CA TRP A 23 -39.91 2.30 -13.67
C TRP A 23 -40.86 2.23 -14.86
N GLY A 24 -42.11 2.76 -14.70
CA GLY A 24 -43.08 2.86 -15.77
C GLY A 24 -42.61 3.77 -16.91
N ALA A 25 -42.09 4.93 -16.58
CA ALA A 25 -41.56 5.89 -17.55
C ALA A 25 -40.28 5.37 -18.26
N LYS A 26 -39.37 4.71 -17.52
CA LYS A 26 -38.18 4.05 -18.10
C LYS A 26 -38.54 2.94 -19.10
N LYS A 27 -39.57 2.11 -18.82
CA LYS A 27 -40.07 1.14 -19.78
C LYS A 27 -40.63 1.79 -21.09
N ALA A 28 -41.09 3.03 -21.00
CA ALA A 28 -41.54 3.80 -22.15
C ALA A 28 -40.41 4.55 -22.87
N GLY A 29 -39.14 4.38 -22.45
CA GLY A 29 -37.97 5.06 -23.01
C GLY A 29 -37.87 6.54 -22.66
N ILE A 30 -38.53 7.00 -21.57
CA ILE A 30 -38.56 8.42 -21.15
C ILE A 30 -37.52 8.61 -20.05
N ASP A 31 -36.79 9.73 -20.13
CA ASP A 31 -35.91 10.17 -19.06
C ASP A 31 -36.67 10.56 -17.80
N THR A 32 -36.16 10.20 -16.65
CA THR A 32 -36.91 10.28 -15.39
C THR A 32 -36.10 10.94 -14.28
N TYR A 33 -36.79 11.74 -13.47
CA TYR A 33 -36.28 12.32 -12.23
C TYR A 33 -37.11 11.84 -11.04
N LEU A 34 -36.48 11.23 -10.05
CA LEU A 34 -37.10 10.85 -8.77
C LEU A 34 -37.01 12.03 -7.83
N VAL A 35 -38.15 12.49 -7.32
CA VAL A 35 -38.24 13.59 -6.35
C VAL A 35 -38.71 13.12 -4.99
N LYS A 36 -38.50 13.93 -3.96
CA LYS A 36 -39.08 13.63 -2.63
C LYS A 36 -40.59 13.84 -2.63
N PRO A 37 -41.35 13.01 -1.90
CA PRO A 37 -42.80 13.20 -1.72
C PRO A 37 -43.14 14.57 -1.15
N ILE A 38 -44.15 15.20 -1.71
CA ILE A 38 -44.62 16.54 -1.29
C ILE A 38 -45.59 16.42 -0.11
N HIS A 39 -46.36 15.33 -0.05
CA HIS A 39 -47.41 15.18 0.97
C HIS A 39 -47.07 14.05 2.00
N PRO A 40 -47.19 14.32 3.31
CA PRO A 40 -46.82 13.35 4.37
C PRO A 40 -47.84 12.25 4.61
N LYS A 41 -49.10 12.38 4.15
CA LYS A 41 -50.15 11.38 4.31
C LYS A 41 -50.32 10.57 3.05
N GLU A 42 -49.89 9.32 3.08
CA GLU A 42 -49.98 8.36 2.00
C GLU A 42 -50.88 7.18 2.40
N GLU A 43 -51.51 6.53 1.40
CA GLU A 43 -52.25 5.30 1.60
C GLU A 43 -51.36 4.15 2.08
N ILE A 44 -51.85 3.23 2.87
CA ILE A 44 -51.11 2.11 3.46
C ILE A 44 -50.33 1.29 2.39
N GLN A 45 -50.90 1.13 1.19
CA GLN A 45 -50.26 0.44 0.08
C GLN A 45 -49.01 1.17 -0.43
N ILE A 46 -49.03 2.50 -0.40
CA ILE A 46 -47.90 3.33 -0.77
C ILE A 46 -46.78 3.26 0.26
N VAL A 47 -47.16 3.27 1.56
CA VAL A 47 -46.22 3.14 2.68
C VAL A 47 -45.42 1.84 2.58
N LEU A 48 -46.10 0.69 2.28
CA LEU A 48 -45.41 -0.59 2.09
C LEU A 48 -44.43 -0.59 0.91
N LYS A 49 -44.84 -0.01 -0.21
CA LYS A 49 -43.97 0.15 -1.39
C LYS A 49 -42.75 1.01 -1.07
N ARG A 50 -42.91 2.10 -0.31
CA ARG A 50 -41.80 2.95 0.12
C ARG A 50 -40.79 2.24 1.01
N TYR A 51 -41.22 1.28 1.81
CA TYR A 51 -40.31 0.45 2.57
C TYR A 51 -39.40 -0.37 1.65
N LEU A 52 -39.96 -0.98 0.62
CA LEU A 52 -39.21 -1.74 -0.41
C LEU A 52 -38.32 -0.78 -1.26
N GLU A 53 -38.84 0.39 -1.61
CA GLU A 53 -38.07 1.41 -2.33
C GLU A 53 -36.83 1.86 -1.54
N ARG A 54 -36.93 2.02 -0.22
CA ARG A 54 -35.83 2.37 0.66
C ARG A 54 -34.71 1.34 0.62
N ILE A 55 -35.06 0.06 0.58
CA ILE A 55 -34.09 -1.04 0.43
C ILE A 55 -33.41 -0.97 -0.93
N VAL A 56 -34.17 -0.82 -2.01
CA VAL A 56 -33.62 -0.73 -3.38
C VAL A 56 -32.72 0.50 -3.52
N LEU A 57 -33.17 1.67 -3.01
CA LEU A 57 -32.38 2.89 -3.04
C LEU A 57 -31.11 2.78 -2.19
N TYR A 58 -31.15 2.07 -1.05
CA TYR A 58 -29.96 1.78 -0.25
C TYR A 58 -28.90 1.02 -1.06
N PHE A 59 -29.31 -0.07 -1.73
CA PHE A 59 -28.38 -0.82 -2.60
C PHE A 59 -27.94 -0.03 -3.83
N TYR A 60 -28.84 0.75 -4.44
CA TYR A 60 -28.52 1.62 -5.55
C TYR A 60 -27.51 2.69 -5.16
N HIS A 61 -27.71 3.41 -4.07
CA HIS A 61 -26.76 4.42 -3.56
C HIS A 61 -25.44 3.80 -3.15
N ARG A 62 -25.45 2.59 -2.57
CA ARG A 62 -24.22 1.83 -2.25
C ARG A 62 -23.45 1.49 -3.53
N LYS A 63 -24.14 1.02 -4.57
CA LYS A 63 -23.54 0.70 -5.89
C LYS A 63 -23.05 1.96 -6.62
N MET A 64 -23.77 3.07 -6.53
CA MET A 64 -23.38 4.33 -7.15
C MET A 64 -22.21 4.98 -6.40
N ARG A 65 -22.16 4.91 -5.07
CA ARG A 65 -21.04 5.37 -4.26
C ARG A 65 -19.74 4.67 -4.67
N ASN A 66 -19.81 3.38 -4.99
CA ASN A 66 -18.66 2.61 -5.51
C ASN A 66 -18.27 3.00 -6.95
N LYS A 67 -19.13 3.72 -7.69
CA LYS A 67 -18.85 4.19 -9.07
C LYS A 67 -18.40 5.65 -9.14
N THR A 68 -18.76 6.47 -8.15
CA THR A 68 -18.50 7.93 -8.18
C THR A 68 -17.28 8.35 -7.36
N GLY A 69 -16.57 7.40 -6.72
CA GLY A 69 -15.46 7.71 -5.81
C GLY A 69 -15.96 8.36 -4.49
N PRO A 70 -15.05 8.72 -3.59
CA PRO A 70 -15.40 9.39 -2.34
C PRO A 70 -16.07 10.74 -2.63
N VAL A 71 -17.14 11.03 -1.90
CA VAL A 71 -17.78 12.37 -1.94
C VAL A 71 -16.84 13.33 -1.23
N ILE A 72 -16.22 14.23 -2.00
CA ILE A 72 -15.31 15.27 -1.46
C ILE A 72 -16.15 16.48 -1.07
N ASP A 73 -16.04 16.91 0.18
CA ASP A 73 -16.72 18.09 0.75
C ASP A 73 -15.77 18.91 1.64
N GLY A 74 -16.26 19.96 2.29
CA GLY A 74 -15.46 20.84 3.16
C GLY A 74 -14.92 20.15 4.44
N HIS A 75 -15.34 18.93 4.75
CA HIS A 75 -14.87 18.14 5.88
C HIS A 75 -13.91 17.01 5.47
N THR A 76 -13.66 16.85 4.17
CA THR A 76 -12.78 15.80 3.66
C THR A 76 -11.33 16.08 4.07
N ARG A 77 -10.75 15.16 4.83
CA ARG A 77 -9.34 15.20 5.20
C ARG A 77 -8.48 14.77 4.03
N THR A 78 -7.33 15.39 3.85
CA THR A 78 -6.41 15.07 2.75
C THR A 78 -5.15 14.42 3.29
N CYS A 79 -4.75 13.32 2.66
CA CYS A 79 -3.43 12.72 2.76
C CYS A 79 -2.81 12.59 1.37
N GLY A 80 -1.53 12.25 1.29
CA GLY A 80 -0.93 12.07 -0.03
C GLY A 80 0.44 11.41 -0.04
N LEU A 81 1.03 11.37 -1.23
CA LEU A 81 2.38 10.87 -1.47
C LEU A 81 3.25 11.99 -2.06
N ILE A 82 4.40 12.26 -1.45
CA ILE A 82 5.46 13.09 -2.03
C ILE A 82 6.49 12.19 -2.70
N GLY A 83 6.82 12.48 -3.94
CA GLY A 83 7.84 11.74 -4.69
C GLY A 83 8.13 12.32 -6.07
N ASN A 84 9.04 11.66 -6.80
CA ASN A 84 9.32 11.92 -8.22
C ASN A 84 10.04 10.69 -8.83
N PRO A 85 9.38 9.93 -9.72
CA PRO A 85 8.01 10.08 -10.24
C PRO A 85 6.93 9.58 -9.25
N VAL A 86 5.65 9.92 -9.50
CA VAL A 86 4.50 9.50 -8.69
C VAL A 86 3.35 8.88 -9.51
N GLU A 87 3.48 8.87 -10.85
CA GLU A 87 2.40 8.49 -11.78
C GLU A 87 1.98 7.02 -11.67
N HIS A 88 2.91 6.15 -11.34
CA HIS A 88 2.69 4.70 -11.29
C HIS A 88 2.42 4.16 -9.88
N THR A 89 2.18 5.07 -8.92
CA THR A 89 1.96 4.67 -7.53
C THR A 89 0.63 3.94 -7.35
N LYS A 90 0.64 2.84 -6.61
CA LYS A 90 -0.58 2.13 -6.17
C LYS A 90 -1.10 2.63 -4.80
N SER A 91 -0.43 3.58 -4.16
CA SER A 91 -0.82 4.13 -2.85
C SER A 91 -2.23 4.73 -2.83
N PRO A 92 -2.71 5.46 -3.85
CA PRO A 92 -4.10 5.96 -3.88
C PRO A 92 -5.15 4.85 -3.80
N LEU A 93 -4.90 3.68 -4.43
CA LEU A 93 -5.81 2.54 -4.35
C LEU A 93 -5.87 1.99 -2.92
N ILE A 94 -4.74 1.88 -2.24
CA ILE A 94 -4.67 1.41 -0.85
C ILE A 94 -5.43 2.37 0.06
N HIS A 95 -5.04 3.63 0.10
CA HIS A 95 -5.55 4.59 1.09
C HIS A 95 -6.99 5.01 0.86
N ASN A 96 -7.39 5.26 -0.40
CA ASN A 96 -8.79 5.57 -0.72
C ASN A 96 -9.68 4.34 -0.52
N GLY A 97 -9.18 3.13 -0.82
CA GLY A 97 -9.88 1.88 -0.53
C GLY A 97 -10.07 1.65 0.98
N LEU A 98 -9.06 1.93 1.80
CA LEU A 98 -9.16 1.86 3.26
C LEU A 98 -10.14 2.91 3.80
N ALA A 99 -10.12 4.14 3.26
CA ALA A 99 -11.07 5.18 3.63
C ALA A 99 -12.53 4.76 3.33
N GLU A 100 -12.76 4.12 2.19
CA GLU A 100 -14.06 3.54 1.84
C GLU A 100 -14.49 2.45 2.83
N LEU A 101 -13.61 1.49 3.13
CA LEU A 101 -13.91 0.35 4.01
C LEU A 101 -14.13 0.74 5.47
N THR A 102 -13.46 1.80 5.93
CA THR A 102 -13.60 2.31 7.31
C THR A 102 -14.67 3.39 7.45
N GLY A 103 -15.23 3.87 6.33
CA GLY A 103 -16.17 5.00 6.32
C GLY A 103 -15.52 6.35 6.65
N CYS A 104 -14.21 6.46 6.53
CA CYS A 104 -13.46 7.68 6.81
C CYS A 104 -13.66 8.70 5.68
N ASN A 105 -14.04 9.94 6.00
CA ASN A 105 -14.07 11.02 5.02
C ASN A 105 -12.64 11.54 4.78
N LEU A 106 -11.90 10.83 3.91
CA LEU A 106 -10.51 11.06 3.60
C LEU A 106 -10.26 10.83 2.11
N THR A 107 -9.44 11.68 1.50
CA THR A 107 -8.91 11.49 0.15
C THR A 107 -7.39 11.43 0.17
N TYR A 108 -6.84 10.56 -0.69
CA TYR A 108 -5.39 10.40 -0.84
C TYR A 108 -4.99 10.67 -2.28
N VAL A 109 -4.04 11.58 -2.46
CA VAL A 109 -3.58 12.04 -3.78
C VAL A 109 -2.04 12.05 -3.86
N PRO A 110 -1.44 11.77 -5.04
CA PRO A 110 -0.01 11.93 -5.25
C PRO A 110 0.34 13.41 -5.47
N PHE A 111 1.46 13.85 -4.90
CA PHE A 111 2.05 15.19 -5.06
C PHE A 111 3.43 15.06 -5.68
N LEU A 112 3.57 15.46 -6.93
CA LEU A 112 4.85 15.53 -7.60
C LEU A 112 5.66 16.72 -7.10
N VAL A 113 6.80 16.46 -6.49
CA VAL A 113 7.81 17.50 -6.20
C VAL A 113 8.91 17.36 -7.27
N ALA A 114 8.78 18.09 -8.37
CA ALA A 114 9.66 17.95 -9.52
C ALA A 114 11.09 18.41 -9.22
N GLU A 115 11.22 19.46 -8.41
CA GLU A 115 12.50 20.07 -8.05
C GLU A 115 12.90 19.71 -6.61
N PRO A 116 14.00 18.95 -6.40
CA PRO A 116 14.44 18.58 -5.05
C PRO A 116 14.64 19.77 -4.09
N GLY A 117 15.03 20.94 -4.63
CA GLY A 117 15.18 22.17 -3.85
C GLY A 117 13.88 22.74 -3.28
N LYS A 118 12.71 22.25 -3.74
CA LYS A 118 11.38 22.65 -3.28
C LYS A 118 10.76 21.74 -2.22
N LEU A 119 11.53 20.77 -1.74
CA LEU A 119 11.01 19.81 -0.76
C LEU A 119 10.60 20.46 0.56
N LYS A 120 11.38 21.46 1.03
CA LYS A 120 11.07 22.22 2.23
C LYS A 120 9.73 22.94 2.10
N GLU A 121 9.57 23.72 1.04
CA GLU A 121 8.35 24.48 0.76
C GLU A 121 7.14 23.57 0.58
N ALA A 122 7.34 22.38 0.00
CA ALA A 122 6.28 21.38 -0.13
C ALA A 122 5.80 20.88 1.24
N VAL A 123 6.71 20.60 2.18
CA VAL A 123 6.37 20.17 3.55
C VAL A 123 5.68 21.30 4.33
N GLU A 124 6.21 22.52 4.27
CA GLU A 124 5.62 23.69 4.94
C GLU A 124 4.23 24.04 4.35
N GLY A 125 4.11 23.99 3.02
CA GLY A 125 2.84 24.21 2.34
C GLY A 125 1.79 23.14 2.68
N ALA A 126 2.18 21.89 2.73
CA ALA A 126 1.29 20.80 3.15
C ALA A 126 0.79 21.00 4.59
N PHE A 127 1.66 21.46 5.48
CA PHE A 127 1.27 21.81 6.85
C PHE A 127 0.29 22.98 6.87
N ALA A 128 0.55 24.05 6.14
CA ALA A 128 -0.33 25.22 6.03
C ALA A 128 -1.70 24.87 5.44
N LEU A 129 -1.77 23.94 4.49
CA LEU A 129 -3.00 23.41 3.88
C LEU A 129 -3.72 22.37 4.74
N ASN A 130 -3.28 22.15 5.97
CA ASN A 130 -3.87 21.19 6.90
C ASN A 130 -3.91 19.73 6.38
N ILE A 131 -2.91 19.32 5.58
CA ILE A 131 -2.77 17.92 5.14
C ILE A 131 -2.46 17.07 6.37
N LEU A 132 -3.26 15.99 6.56
CA LEU A 132 -3.21 15.15 7.76
C LEU A 132 -1.92 14.34 7.87
N GLY A 133 -1.41 13.87 6.73
CA GLY A 133 -0.19 13.10 6.65
C GLY A 133 0.20 12.78 5.22
N MET A 134 1.44 12.36 5.03
CA MET A 134 1.96 12.06 3.70
C MET A 134 2.89 10.86 3.74
N ASN A 135 2.80 10.00 2.73
CA ASN A 135 3.91 9.10 2.44
C ASN A 135 5.01 9.85 1.67
N VAL A 136 6.21 9.34 1.76
CA VAL A 136 7.39 9.86 1.06
C VAL A 136 8.06 8.71 0.30
N THR A 137 8.29 8.91 -1.00
CA THR A 137 9.00 7.94 -1.82
C THR A 137 10.27 8.53 -2.44
N VAL A 138 10.89 7.78 -3.33
CA VAL A 138 12.12 8.17 -4.05
C VAL A 138 11.91 9.53 -4.72
N PRO A 139 12.88 10.42 -4.68
CA PRO A 139 14.21 10.31 -4.04
C PRO A 139 14.30 11.01 -2.66
N TYR A 140 13.18 11.16 -1.94
CA TYR A 140 13.04 12.11 -0.84
C TYR A 140 13.09 11.49 0.57
N LYS A 141 13.10 10.15 0.72
CA LYS A 141 13.04 9.47 2.03
C LYS A 141 14.12 9.89 3.04
N GLU A 142 15.35 10.15 2.56
CA GLU A 142 16.46 10.66 3.38
C GLU A 142 16.43 12.18 3.46
N LYS A 143 16.16 12.83 2.32
CA LYS A 143 16.25 14.29 2.17
C LYS A 143 15.19 15.07 2.92
N ILE A 144 14.08 14.43 3.32
CA ILE A 144 12.97 15.07 4.00
C ILE A 144 13.23 15.25 5.51
N MET A 145 14.11 14.43 6.10
CA MET A 145 14.35 14.38 7.53
C MET A 145 14.70 15.74 8.17
N PRO A 146 15.55 16.60 7.55
CA PRO A 146 15.89 17.91 8.11
C PRO A 146 14.70 18.88 8.23
N TYR A 147 13.59 18.60 7.58
CA TYR A 147 12.38 19.47 7.56
C TYR A 147 11.28 18.99 8.51
N LEU A 148 11.57 17.95 9.31
CA LEU A 148 10.64 17.36 10.26
C LEU A 148 10.90 17.87 11.69
N LYS A 149 9.85 17.86 12.51
CA LYS A 149 9.93 18.27 13.93
C LYS A 149 10.51 17.17 14.80
N ASP A 150 10.19 15.92 14.46
CA ASP A 150 10.68 14.74 15.15
C ASP A 150 10.85 13.59 14.15
N VAL A 151 11.72 12.66 14.46
CA VAL A 151 11.93 11.43 13.67
C VAL A 151 11.92 10.25 14.63
N GLU A 152 10.98 9.35 14.41
CA GLU A 152 10.83 8.13 15.20
C GLU A 152 12.13 7.31 15.20
N SER A 153 12.40 6.61 16.30
CA SER A 153 13.69 5.96 16.55
C SER A 153 14.09 4.96 15.45
N LEU A 154 13.17 4.16 14.93
CA LEU A 154 13.44 3.22 13.84
C LEU A 154 13.77 3.96 12.53
N ALA A 155 13.01 5.02 12.20
CA ALA A 155 13.27 5.82 11.02
C ALA A 155 14.65 6.51 11.10
N ALA A 156 15.03 6.99 12.27
CA ALA A 156 16.34 7.59 12.53
C ALA A 156 17.48 6.56 12.36
N LYS A 157 17.32 5.34 12.89
CA LYS A 157 18.28 4.24 12.74
C LYS A 157 18.46 3.81 11.29
N ILE A 158 17.36 3.71 10.54
CA ILE A 158 17.37 3.37 9.12
C ILE A 158 17.97 4.53 8.29
N GLY A 159 17.83 5.78 8.77
CA GLY A 159 18.21 6.98 8.04
C GLY A 159 17.24 7.34 6.92
N ALA A 160 15.98 6.88 6.98
CA ALA A 160 14.97 7.12 5.96
C ALA A 160 13.56 7.18 6.54
N VAL A 161 12.81 8.19 6.14
CA VAL A 161 11.40 8.43 6.47
C VAL A 161 10.54 8.18 5.24
N ASN A 162 9.51 7.35 5.36
CA ASN A 162 8.53 7.12 4.30
C ASN A 162 7.10 7.56 4.67
N THR A 163 6.88 8.02 5.91
CA THR A 163 5.56 8.43 6.39
C THR A 163 5.66 9.64 7.31
N LEU A 164 4.92 10.68 7.01
CA LEU A 164 4.77 11.89 7.78
C LEU A 164 3.44 11.89 8.51
N VAL A 165 3.46 12.17 9.80
CA VAL A 165 2.27 12.31 10.64
C VAL A 165 2.22 13.72 11.18
N ARG A 166 1.08 14.41 11.01
CA ARG A 166 0.90 15.77 11.49
C ARG A 166 0.97 15.82 13.01
N VAL A 167 1.76 16.74 13.52
CA VAL A 167 1.85 17.13 14.94
C VAL A 167 1.50 18.61 15.10
N GLU A 168 1.57 19.16 16.30
CA GLU A 168 1.12 20.51 16.63
C GLU A 168 1.75 21.60 15.74
N ASP A 169 3.05 21.52 15.49
CA ASP A 169 3.84 22.54 14.82
C ASP A 169 4.63 22.04 13.58
N GLY A 170 4.17 20.96 12.94
CA GLY A 170 4.80 20.39 11.76
C GLY A 170 4.45 18.92 11.54
N TYR A 171 5.44 18.14 11.13
CA TYR A 171 5.31 16.70 10.92
C TYR A 171 6.37 15.92 11.70
N ALA A 172 5.95 14.80 12.28
CA ALA A 172 6.84 13.73 12.75
C ALA A 172 7.04 12.68 11.65
N GLY A 173 8.26 12.17 11.51
CA GLY A 173 8.66 11.20 10.50
C GLY A 173 8.75 9.78 11.03
N TYR A 174 8.21 8.83 10.26
CA TYR A 174 8.20 7.40 10.57
C TYR A 174 8.74 6.59 9.40
N ASN A 175 9.17 5.36 9.69
CA ASN A 175 9.43 4.36 8.67
C ASN A 175 8.43 3.21 8.81
N THR A 176 7.46 3.14 7.89
CA THR A 176 6.45 2.07 7.85
C THR A 176 6.84 0.92 6.92
N ASP A 177 7.94 1.04 6.14
CA ASP A 177 8.38 -0.01 5.23
C ASP A 177 8.78 -1.28 6.00
N MET A 178 9.57 -1.13 7.07
CA MET A 178 10.07 -2.30 7.81
C MET A 178 9.01 -2.99 8.66
N PRO A 179 8.20 -2.29 9.47
CA PRO A 179 7.04 -2.90 10.11
C PRO A 179 6.06 -3.51 9.10
N GLY A 180 5.90 -2.88 7.91
CA GLY A 180 5.09 -3.39 6.82
C GLY A 180 5.61 -4.70 6.25
N LEU A 181 6.93 -4.79 6.01
CA LEU A 181 7.58 -6.03 5.59
C LEU A 181 7.40 -7.14 6.63
N TYR A 182 7.66 -6.84 7.89
CA TYR A 182 7.49 -7.82 8.96
C TYR A 182 6.04 -8.32 9.05
N ARG A 183 5.04 -7.41 9.04
CA ARG A 183 3.61 -7.76 9.05
C ARG A 183 3.21 -8.59 7.84
N ALA A 184 3.79 -8.29 6.65
CA ALA A 184 3.59 -9.06 5.42
C ALA A 184 4.12 -10.49 5.58
N MET A 185 5.36 -10.65 6.03
CA MET A 185 5.98 -11.96 6.22
C MET A 185 5.21 -12.82 7.24
N VAL A 186 4.80 -12.22 8.37
CA VAL A 186 3.95 -12.90 9.37
C VAL A 186 2.61 -13.32 8.78
N SER A 187 1.98 -12.48 7.95
CA SER A 187 0.70 -12.80 7.28
C SER A 187 0.83 -13.95 6.28
N ASP A 188 2.03 -14.17 5.72
CA ASP A 188 2.37 -15.28 4.83
C ASP A 188 2.83 -16.54 5.59
N GLY A 189 2.78 -16.50 6.93
CA GLY A 189 3.23 -17.60 7.78
C GLY A 189 4.74 -17.84 7.73
N ILE A 190 5.51 -16.76 7.51
CA ILE A 190 6.98 -16.80 7.52
C ILE A 190 7.44 -16.42 8.92
N ARG A 191 8.22 -17.31 9.52
CA ARG A 191 8.90 -17.06 10.78
C ARG A 191 10.27 -16.43 10.50
N ILE A 192 10.62 -15.39 11.23
CA ILE A 192 11.94 -14.75 11.18
C ILE A 192 12.69 -15.01 12.50
N ASP A 193 11.95 -15.06 13.62
CA ASP A 193 12.54 -15.14 14.95
C ASP A 193 13.35 -16.43 15.11
N GLY A 194 14.64 -16.27 15.37
CA GLY A 194 15.61 -17.36 15.54
C GLY A 194 16.06 -18.05 14.27
N GLU A 195 15.65 -17.58 13.08
CA GLU A 195 16.11 -18.10 11.79
C GLU A 195 17.46 -17.51 11.38
N ASP A 196 18.24 -18.30 10.62
CA ASP A 196 19.36 -17.76 9.86
C ASP A 196 18.84 -17.28 8.50
N VAL A 197 19.12 -16.02 8.17
CA VAL A 197 18.57 -15.35 7.02
C VAL A 197 19.69 -15.00 6.02
N ILE A 198 19.47 -15.28 4.75
CA ILE A 198 20.28 -14.74 3.66
C ILE A 198 19.60 -13.48 3.15
N LEU A 199 20.30 -12.34 3.22
CA LEU A 199 19.86 -11.07 2.64
C LEU A 199 20.70 -10.82 1.38
N ILE A 200 20.05 -10.76 0.22
CA ILE A 200 20.70 -10.52 -1.07
C ILE A 200 20.58 -9.04 -1.42
N GLY A 201 21.68 -8.34 -1.49
CA GLY A 201 21.79 -6.92 -1.78
C GLY A 201 22.37 -6.10 -0.64
N ALA A 202 22.92 -4.92 -0.99
CA ALA A 202 23.49 -3.95 -0.05
C ALA A 202 23.14 -2.50 -0.44
N GLY A 203 21.90 -2.29 -0.90
CA GLY A 203 21.33 -0.97 -1.15
C GLY A 203 20.59 -0.41 0.08
N GLY A 204 19.98 0.78 -0.05
CA GLY A 204 19.25 1.42 1.05
C GLY A 204 18.12 0.55 1.64
N VAL A 205 17.37 -0.16 0.78
CA VAL A 205 16.32 -1.09 1.24
C VAL A 205 16.93 -2.29 1.98
N ALA A 206 18.02 -2.87 1.45
CA ALA A 206 18.72 -3.98 2.11
C ALA A 206 19.25 -3.57 3.50
N ARG A 207 19.77 -2.35 3.64
CA ARG A 207 20.20 -1.78 4.92
C ARG A 207 19.02 -1.74 5.93
N ALA A 208 17.88 -1.24 5.51
CA ALA A 208 16.70 -1.19 6.35
C ALA A 208 16.21 -2.60 6.77
N VAL A 209 16.22 -3.56 5.83
CA VAL A 209 15.89 -4.97 6.10
C VAL A 209 16.88 -5.57 7.09
N ALA A 210 18.19 -5.31 6.95
CA ALA A 210 19.22 -5.81 7.87
C ALA A 210 18.99 -5.29 9.29
N VAL A 211 18.62 -4.01 9.48
CA VAL A 211 18.27 -3.45 10.78
C VAL A 211 17.06 -4.16 11.39
N MET A 212 16.01 -4.41 10.62
CA MET A 212 14.83 -5.15 11.08
C MET A 212 15.19 -6.61 11.47
N LEU A 213 16.02 -7.26 10.67
CA LEU A 213 16.44 -8.65 10.93
C LEU A 213 17.32 -8.78 12.17
N ALA A 214 18.17 -7.80 12.45
CA ALA A 214 19.05 -7.81 13.62
C ALA A 214 18.33 -7.92 14.96
N GLU A 215 17.08 -7.45 15.01
CA GLU A 215 16.25 -7.52 16.22
C GLU A 215 15.57 -8.90 16.41
N ARG A 216 15.62 -9.79 15.41
CA ARG A 216 14.77 -11.00 15.35
C ARG A 216 15.49 -12.25 14.91
N ALA A 217 16.32 -12.16 13.86
CA ALA A 217 17.01 -13.30 13.28
C ALA A 217 18.10 -13.80 14.24
N HIS A 218 18.44 -15.09 14.14
CA HIS A 218 19.60 -15.65 14.83
C HIS A 218 20.89 -15.12 14.20
N HIS A 219 20.98 -15.16 12.84
CA HIS A 219 22.10 -14.60 12.09
C HIS A 219 21.68 -14.15 10.69
N VAL A 220 22.33 -13.11 10.16
CA VAL A 220 22.06 -12.53 8.84
C VAL A 220 23.31 -12.62 7.95
N TYR A 221 23.26 -13.41 6.90
CA TYR A 221 24.30 -13.44 5.88
C TYR A 221 23.95 -12.44 4.76
N ILE A 222 24.69 -11.34 4.70
CA ILE A 222 24.46 -10.29 3.68
C ILE A 222 25.31 -10.60 2.47
N LEU A 223 24.67 -11.03 1.38
CA LEU A 223 25.32 -11.37 0.12
C LEU A 223 25.23 -10.22 -0.87
N ASN A 224 26.36 -9.72 -1.36
CA ASN A 224 26.34 -8.66 -2.37
C ASN A 224 27.50 -8.84 -3.39
N ARG A 225 27.29 -8.38 -4.62
CA ARG A 225 28.32 -8.40 -5.66
C ARG A 225 29.56 -7.58 -5.27
N THR A 226 29.34 -6.41 -4.64
CA THR A 226 30.39 -5.55 -4.08
C THR A 226 30.39 -5.80 -2.57
N VAL A 227 31.29 -6.67 -2.09
CA VAL A 227 31.30 -7.14 -0.69
C VAL A 227 31.49 -5.98 0.29
N GLU A 228 32.28 -4.99 -0.06
CA GLU A 228 32.57 -3.83 0.80
C GLU A 228 31.30 -3.07 1.21
N LYS A 229 30.27 -3.04 0.33
CA LYS A 229 28.98 -2.45 0.67
C LYS A 229 28.20 -3.28 1.68
N ALA A 230 28.30 -4.59 1.61
CA ALA A 230 27.69 -5.50 2.57
C ALA A 230 28.42 -5.44 3.93
N GLU A 231 29.75 -5.30 3.92
CA GLU A 231 30.57 -5.12 5.13
C GLU A 231 30.17 -3.86 5.92
N VAL A 232 29.94 -2.75 5.22
CA VAL A 232 29.45 -1.51 5.86
C VAL A 232 28.13 -1.76 6.58
N ILE A 233 27.16 -2.42 5.92
CA ILE A 233 25.86 -2.73 6.53
C ILE A 233 26.02 -3.71 7.71
N ALA A 234 26.83 -4.76 7.54
CA ALA A 234 27.07 -5.72 8.62
C ALA A 234 27.70 -5.06 9.85
N ALA A 235 28.69 -4.17 9.64
CA ALA A 235 29.33 -3.43 10.75
C ALA A 235 28.34 -2.50 11.45
N GLU A 236 27.50 -1.77 10.74
CA GLU A 236 26.46 -0.90 11.31
C GLU A 236 25.44 -1.70 12.13
N VAL A 237 24.99 -2.83 11.58
CA VAL A 237 23.99 -3.70 12.22
C VAL A 237 24.55 -4.37 13.46
N ASN A 238 25.80 -4.87 13.43
CA ASN A 238 26.49 -5.45 14.57
C ASN A 238 26.74 -4.43 15.67
N ALA A 239 27.15 -3.20 15.31
CA ALA A 239 27.30 -2.11 16.26
C ALA A 239 25.95 -1.75 16.93
N TYR A 240 24.87 -1.76 16.17
CA TYR A 240 23.53 -1.55 16.70
C TYR A 240 23.07 -2.66 17.64
N ALA A 241 23.27 -3.92 17.25
CA ALA A 241 22.89 -5.08 18.06
C ALA A 241 23.76 -5.25 19.33
N GLY A 242 25.00 -4.75 19.31
CA GLY A 242 25.96 -4.94 20.38
C GLY A 242 26.66 -6.31 20.35
N TYR A 243 26.42 -7.10 19.32
CA TYR A 243 27.06 -8.42 19.08
C TYR A 243 27.08 -8.71 17.58
N GLU A 244 27.81 -9.75 17.17
CA GLU A 244 27.93 -10.16 15.77
C GLU A 244 26.67 -10.94 15.32
N VAL A 245 25.67 -10.23 14.82
CA VAL A 245 24.41 -10.78 14.26
C VAL A 245 24.45 -10.84 12.74
N ALA A 246 25.35 -10.14 12.08
CA ALA A 246 25.43 -10.10 10.63
C ALA A 246 26.86 -10.33 10.12
N THR A 247 26.98 -11.08 9.03
CA THR A 247 28.23 -11.34 8.32
C THR A 247 28.06 -11.01 6.84
N ALA A 248 28.99 -10.23 6.28
CA ALA A 248 29.04 -9.93 4.86
C ALA A 248 29.82 -10.97 4.07
N LYS A 249 29.36 -11.30 2.87
CA LYS A 249 30.05 -12.17 1.92
C LYS A 249 29.83 -11.71 0.48
N SER A 250 30.78 -12.05 -0.38
CA SER A 250 30.52 -11.94 -1.82
C SER A 250 29.38 -12.90 -2.22
N ILE A 251 28.59 -12.48 -3.18
CA ILE A 251 27.55 -13.34 -3.77
C ILE A 251 28.13 -14.65 -4.31
N ALA A 252 29.38 -14.64 -4.80
CA ALA A 252 30.08 -15.82 -5.29
C ALA A 252 30.44 -16.83 -4.18
N ASP A 253 30.51 -16.36 -2.94
CA ASP A 253 30.96 -17.15 -1.79
C ASP A 253 29.81 -17.84 -1.02
N TYR A 254 28.58 -17.84 -1.57
CA TYR A 254 27.42 -18.47 -0.90
C TYR A 254 27.66 -19.94 -0.55
N ARG A 255 28.52 -20.65 -1.30
CA ARG A 255 28.91 -22.04 -1.01
C ARG A 255 29.73 -22.22 0.27
N THR A 256 30.23 -21.12 0.85
CA THR A 256 30.95 -21.14 2.14
C THR A 256 30.01 -20.98 3.33
N LEU A 257 28.71 -20.80 3.09
CA LEU A 257 27.69 -20.76 4.15
C LEU A 257 27.53 -22.14 4.79
N PRO A 258 27.17 -22.23 6.08
CA PRO A 258 26.85 -23.50 6.72
C PRO A 258 25.81 -24.31 5.92
N GLU A 259 25.98 -25.64 5.90
CA GLU A 259 25.09 -26.53 5.17
C GLU A 259 23.77 -26.70 5.93
N LYS A 260 22.77 -25.90 5.57
CA LYS A 260 21.38 -25.92 6.09
C LYS A 260 20.41 -25.25 5.14
N LYS A 261 19.15 -25.21 5.52
CA LYS A 261 18.11 -24.47 4.79
C LYS A 261 17.93 -23.06 5.37
N TYR A 262 17.69 -22.08 4.51
CA TYR A 262 17.61 -20.66 4.85
C TYR A 262 16.29 -20.02 4.44
N LEU A 263 15.89 -19.00 5.17
CA LEU A 263 15.04 -17.94 4.67
C LEU A 263 15.92 -16.99 3.85
N ALA A 264 15.57 -16.72 2.58
CA ALA A 264 16.29 -15.76 1.75
C ALA A 264 15.40 -14.56 1.42
N ILE A 265 15.94 -13.34 1.61
CA ILE A 265 15.27 -12.08 1.24
C ILE A 265 16.05 -11.43 0.10
N GLN A 266 15.41 -11.26 -1.05
CA GLN A 266 15.97 -10.59 -2.20
C GLN A 266 15.63 -9.09 -2.13
N ALA A 267 16.64 -8.24 -1.92
CA ALA A 267 16.52 -6.79 -1.74
C ALA A 267 17.32 -5.99 -2.80
N THR A 268 17.48 -6.58 -4.00
CA THR A 268 18.03 -5.89 -5.16
C THR A 268 16.94 -5.54 -6.15
N ASN A 269 17.30 -4.80 -7.21
CA ASN A 269 16.42 -4.56 -8.36
C ASN A 269 16.60 -5.58 -9.50
N VAL A 270 17.41 -6.63 -9.31
CA VAL A 270 17.62 -7.66 -10.33
C VAL A 270 16.36 -8.52 -10.46
N GLY A 271 15.85 -8.65 -11.69
CA GLY A 271 14.59 -9.34 -11.97
C GLY A 271 13.37 -8.43 -11.98
N MET A 272 13.53 -7.10 -11.74
CA MET A 272 12.47 -6.12 -11.88
C MET A 272 12.29 -5.74 -13.36
N HIS A 273 11.05 -5.43 -13.75
CA HIS A 273 10.76 -4.89 -15.08
C HIS A 273 11.63 -3.65 -15.40
N PRO A 274 12.21 -3.50 -16.63
CA PRO A 274 11.99 -4.35 -17.81
C PRO A 274 12.90 -5.60 -17.89
N HIS A 275 13.89 -5.79 -17.03
CA HIS A 275 14.90 -6.86 -17.08
C HIS A 275 14.54 -8.02 -16.16
N THR A 276 13.48 -8.76 -16.53
CA THR A 276 12.86 -9.80 -15.68
C THR A 276 13.53 -11.17 -15.81
N GLU A 277 14.44 -11.33 -16.78
CA GLU A 277 15.08 -12.60 -17.15
C GLU A 277 16.29 -12.97 -16.29
N HIS A 278 16.68 -12.13 -15.32
CA HIS A 278 17.84 -12.32 -14.46
C HIS A 278 17.47 -12.50 -12.99
N ALA A 279 18.31 -13.25 -12.29
CA ALA A 279 18.34 -13.33 -10.84
C ALA A 279 19.71 -12.86 -10.30
N ALA A 280 19.76 -12.40 -9.07
CA ALA A 280 21.03 -11.94 -8.47
C ALA A 280 22.05 -13.08 -8.31
N ILE A 281 21.56 -14.30 -8.17
CA ILE A 281 22.32 -15.55 -8.17
C ILE A 281 21.62 -16.47 -9.17
N GLU A 282 22.30 -16.98 -10.17
CA GLU A 282 21.69 -17.79 -11.22
C GLU A 282 21.89 -19.30 -11.03
N GLU A 283 22.80 -19.70 -10.16
CA GLU A 283 23.15 -21.08 -9.90
C GLU A 283 22.08 -21.83 -9.08
N ASP A 284 21.62 -22.97 -9.60
CA ASP A 284 20.53 -23.75 -8.98
C ASP A 284 20.89 -24.36 -7.62
N ASP A 285 22.18 -24.60 -7.38
CA ASP A 285 22.64 -25.13 -6.08
C ASP A 285 22.44 -24.13 -4.94
N PHE A 286 22.44 -22.81 -5.21
CA PHE A 286 22.04 -21.79 -4.24
C PHE A 286 20.60 -22.00 -3.79
N TYR A 287 19.69 -22.19 -4.72
CA TYR A 287 18.25 -22.31 -4.43
C TYR A 287 17.90 -23.59 -3.69
N ARG A 288 18.74 -24.65 -3.79
CA ARG A 288 18.60 -25.85 -2.95
C ARG A 288 18.79 -25.56 -1.47
N MET A 289 19.48 -24.48 -1.11
CA MET A 289 19.66 -24.05 0.29
C MET A 289 18.46 -23.26 0.82
N ILE A 290 17.50 -22.88 -0.02
CA ILE A 290 16.40 -21.98 0.36
C ILE A 290 15.12 -22.76 0.62
N HIS A 291 14.57 -22.67 1.86
CA HIS A 291 13.25 -23.21 2.18
C HIS A 291 12.14 -22.19 1.92
N THR A 292 12.45 -20.89 2.03
CA THR A 292 11.50 -19.80 1.79
C THR A 292 12.24 -18.61 1.20
N GLY A 293 11.79 -18.13 0.04
CA GLY A 293 12.27 -16.91 -0.59
C GLY A 293 11.25 -15.79 -0.46
N TYR A 294 11.70 -14.60 -0.08
CA TYR A 294 10.89 -13.38 -0.10
C TYR A 294 11.57 -12.36 -1.02
N ASP A 295 10.90 -12.01 -2.12
CA ASP A 295 11.38 -11.00 -3.04
C ASP A 295 10.70 -9.65 -2.75
N LEU A 296 11.46 -8.58 -2.55
CA LEU A 296 10.88 -7.25 -2.34
C LEU A 296 10.29 -6.66 -3.62
N ILE A 297 10.58 -7.24 -4.77
CA ILE A 297 9.97 -6.89 -6.06
C ILE A 297 8.53 -7.41 -6.08
N TYR A 298 7.60 -6.60 -6.60
CA TYR A 298 6.21 -7.00 -6.84
C TYR A 298 5.78 -6.85 -8.32
N ASN A 299 6.64 -6.29 -9.16
CA ASN A 299 6.44 -6.22 -10.61
C ASN A 299 7.74 -6.64 -11.33
N PRO A 300 7.76 -7.81 -11.96
CA PRO A 300 6.65 -8.73 -12.24
C PRO A 300 6.09 -9.42 -10.97
N GLU A 301 4.89 -10.02 -11.07
CA GLU A 301 4.27 -10.77 -9.97
C GLU A 301 5.13 -11.95 -9.52
N GLU A 302 5.84 -12.58 -10.45
CA GLU A 302 6.78 -13.67 -10.19
C GLU A 302 8.12 -13.40 -10.88
N THR A 303 9.17 -13.21 -10.07
CA THR A 303 10.54 -13.01 -10.55
C THR A 303 11.25 -14.34 -10.83
N LEU A 304 12.39 -14.29 -11.55
CA LEU A 304 13.21 -15.49 -11.76
C LEU A 304 13.73 -16.08 -10.44
N PHE A 305 14.07 -15.23 -9.45
CA PHE A 305 14.39 -15.67 -8.09
C PHE A 305 13.28 -16.54 -7.49
N MET A 306 12.04 -16.09 -7.54
CA MET A 306 10.89 -16.82 -7.00
C MET A 306 10.66 -18.15 -7.72
N LYS A 307 10.78 -18.18 -9.06
CA LYS A 307 10.65 -19.41 -9.86
C LYS A 307 11.70 -20.45 -9.44
N LYS A 308 12.96 -20.04 -9.36
CA LYS A 308 14.07 -20.93 -8.97
C LYS A 308 13.90 -21.47 -7.54
N VAL A 309 13.42 -20.65 -6.59
CA VAL A 309 13.10 -21.13 -5.23
C VAL A 309 12.03 -22.23 -5.28
N LYS A 310 10.94 -22.03 -6.04
CA LYS A 310 9.85 -23.01 -6.19
C LYS A 310 10.28 -24.28 -6.89
N GLU A 311 11.09 -24.18 -7.94
CA GLU A 311 11.65 -25.34 -8.68
C GLU A 311 12.51 -26.24 -7.78
N GLN A 312 13.16 -25.67 -6.75
CA GLN A 312 13.92 -26.43 -5.76
C GLN A 312 13.07 -26.83 -4.52
N GLY A 313 11.74 -26.72 -4.60
CA GLY A 313 10.81 -27.15 -3.56
C GLY A 313 10.62 -26.17 -2.40
N GLY A 314 11.14 -24.94 -2.49
CA GLY A 314 10.92 -23.88 -1.54
C GLY A 314 9.59 -23.15 -1.77
N ARG A 315 9.16 -22.36 -0.77
CA ARG A 315 8.06 -21.41 -0.92
C ARG A 315 8.63 -20.06 -1.35
N ALA A 316 7.89 -19.31 -2.20
CA ALA A 316 8.32 -17.99 -2.61
C ALA A 316 7.17 -16.97 -2.57
N PHE A 317 7.48 -15.74 -2.16
CA PHE A 317 6.55 -14.63 -1.96
C PHE A 317 7.14 -13.35 -2.57
N ASN A 318 6.27 -12.45 -3.04
CA ASN A 318 6.66 -11.16 -3.60
C ASN A 318 6.36 -9.99 -2.66
N GLY A 319 6.85 -8.80 -3.04
CA GLY A 319 6.75 -7.57 -2.25
C GLY A 319 5.37 -6.90 -2.20
N LEU A 320 4.33 -7.44 -2.85
CA LEU A 320 3.03 -6.77 -2.93
C LEU A 320 2.36 -6.61 -1.56
N LYS A 321 2.50 -7.60 -0.67
CA LYS A 321 2.00 -7.49 0.70
C LYS A 321 2.78 -6.47 1.54
N MET A 322 4.10 -6.34 1.30
CA MET A 322 4.88 -5.26 1.93
C MET A 322 4.34 -3.89 1.53
N LEU A 323 4.06 -3.68 0.24
CA LEU A 323 3.44 -2.45 -0.26
C LEU A 323 2.07 -2.19 0.39
N LEU A 324 1.26 -3.22 0.59
CA LEU A 324 -0.02 -3.11 1.29
C LEU A 324 0.17 -2.72 2.76
N TYR A 325 0.95 -3.49 3.51
CA TYR A 325 1.03 -3.31 4.96
C TYR A 325 1.74 -2.03 5.38
N GLN A 326 2.74 -1.54 4.63
CA GLN A 326 3.33 -0.22 4.90
C GLN A 326 2.28 0.90 4.74
N GLY A 327 1.39 0.78 3.74
CA GLY A 327 0.27 1.71 3.56
C GLY A 327 -0.78 1.59 4.66
N ILE A 328 -1.11 0.37 5.09
CA ILE A 328 -2.02 0.14 6.23
C ILE A 328 -1.47 0.80 7.49
N ILE A 329 -0.19 0.59 7.83
CA ILE A 329 0.43 1.18 9.02
C ILE A 329 0.42 2.71 8.94
N ALA A 330 0.71 3.30 7.78
CA ALA A 330 0.60 4.74 7.59
C ALA A 330 -0.84 5.23 7.81
N TYR A 331 -1.82 4.51 7.28
CA TYR A 331 -3.25 4.83 7.47
C TYR A 331 -3.68 4.73 8.94
N GLU A 332 -3.23 3.70 9.66
CA GLU A 332 -3.47 3.49 11.08
C GLU A 332 -2.89 4.65 11.92
N LEU A 333 -1.66 5.10 11.61
CA LEU A 333 -1.03 6.26 12.26
C LEU A 333 -1.83 7.55 12.07
N TRP A 334 -2.32 7.83 10.85
CA TRP A 334 -3.06 9.06 10.55
C TRP A 334 -4.46 9.09 11.17
N ASN A 335 -5.12 7.95 11.23
CA ASN A 335 -6.53 7.86 11.65
C ASN A 335 -6.71 7.32 13.08
N LYS A 336 -5.63 6.91 13.76
CA LYS A 336 -5.66 6.30 15.10
C LYS A 336 -6.67 5.15 15.16
N THR A 337 -6.63 4.28 14.17
CA THR A 337 -7.52 3.13 13.99
C THR A 337 -6.69 1.90 13.63
N GLU A 338 -7.25 0.72 13.83
CA GLU A 338 -6.67 -0.54 13.41
C GLU A 338 -7.44 -1.08 12.19
N ILE A 339 -6.71 -1.61 11.22
CA ILE A 339 -7.29 -2.25 10.03
C ILE A 339 -7.41 -3.74 10.29
N THR A 340 -8.62 -4.27 10.14
CA THR A 340 -8.88 -5.70 10.34
C THR A 340 -8.26 -6.54 9.23
N LYS A 341 -8.10 -7.84 9.51
CA LYS A 341 -7.56 -8.79 8.53
C LYS A 341 -8.44 -8.86 7.28
N GLU A 342 -9.76 -8.81 7.44
CA GLU A 342 -10.73 -8.84 6.33
C GLU A 342 -10.62 -7.60 5.45
N GLN A 343 -10.42 -6.41 6.06
CA GLN A 343 -10.21 -5.17 5.33
C GLN A 343 -8.88 -5.20 4.56
N ALA A 344 -7.81 -5.69 5.17
CA ALA A 344 -6.51 -5.84 4.51
C ALA A 344 -6.59 -6.82 3.32
N GLU A 345 -7.26 -7.97 3.47
CA GLU A 345 -7.49 -8.95 2.40
C GLU A 345 -8.31 -8.35 1.24
N GLU A 346 -9.32 -7.54 1.52
CA GLU A 346 -10.11 -6.86 0.48
C GLU A 346 -9.24 -5.89 -0.34
N ILE A 347 -8.39 -5.09 0.31
CA ILE A 347 -7.45 -4.20 -0.41
C ILE A 347 -6.40 -4.99 -1.17
N TYR A 348 -5.92 -6.10 -0.61
CA TYR A 348 -4.97 -6.98 -1.31
C TYR A 348 -5.53 -7.52 -2.62
N LYS A 349 -6.80 -7.95 -2.64
CA LYS A 349 -7.48 -8.38 -3.87
C LYS A 349 -7.53 -7.26 -4.89
N ARG A 350 -7.95 -6.04 -4.48
CA ARG A 350 -7.99 -4.88 -5.36
C ARG A 350 -6.61 -4.53 -5.94
N LEU A 351 -5.54 -4.71 -5.16
CA LEU A 351 -4.16 -4.48 -5.61
C LEU A 351 -3.69 -5.51 -6.66
N LYS A 352 -4.15 -6.75 -6.55
CA LYS A 352 -3.84 -7.81 -7.52
C LYS A 352 -4.57 -7.61 -8.85
N ASP A 353 -5.77 -7.07 -8.80
CA ASP A 353 -6.64 -6.86 -9.97
C ASP A 353 -6.30 -5.54 -10.72
N ALA A 354 -5.42 -4.68 -10.16
CA ALA A 354 -5.00 -3.39 -10.70
C ALA A 354 -3.65 -3.45 -11.40
#